data_f3d3e19473b931786c17aa48f32cc099
#
_entry.id   f3d3e19473b931786c17aa48f32cc099
#
_cell.length_a   1.000
_cell.length_b   1.000
_cell.length_c   1.000
_cell.angle_alpha   90.00
_cell.angle_beta   90.00
_cell.angle_gamma   90.00
#
_symmetry.space_group_name_H-M   'P 1'
#
loop_
_entity.id
_entity.type
_entity.pdbx_description
1 polymer ?
#
loop_
_entity_poly.entity_id
_entity_poly.type
_entity_poly.pdbx_seq_one_letter_code
_entity_poly.pdbx_strand_id
1 'polypeptide(L)'
;REWPNIEMVATTVPDQVALIHWLWSLMEDRYRRIEEEGARETDFTRVLVLIDEYRQFYGNAKNWWSTIKVSGMPGECPVFGWIGSLLRMAAACRIHVDLGTQRPDAEFLGGEIRDNFSGRAATGPLSADGARMMFGSEHVGVGIPFGKRGRGTYLSGESAPKEVQFFYTPDPRKAHSPQDLELLDQLRPDTTTWTKKKFVWPTDEQIDETMASAGKKTSPEWERILGADLADDTETARSTPPEVTEEPDDPARDIDLLY
;
A
#
# COMPACT_ATOMS: atom_id res chain seq x y z
N ARG A 1 6.83 3.63 -9.67
CA ARG A 1 6.06 4.47 -10.62
C ARG A 1 6.14 3.96 -12.07
N GLU A 2 7.27 3.33 -12.44
CA GLU A 2 7.53 2.89 -13.83
C GLU A 2 7.00 1.49 -14.14
N TRP A 3 6.62 0.72 -13.13
CA TRP A 3 6.10 -0.62 -13.33
C TRP A 3 4.68 -0.57 -13.91
N PRO A 4 4.35 -1.32 -14.97
CA PRO A 4 3.10 -1.13 -15.72
C PRO A 4 1.83 -1.23 -14.90
N ASN A 5 1.72 -2.26 -14.04
CA ASN A 5 0.53 -2.52 -13.23
C ASN A 5 0.43 -1.70 -11.94
N ILE A 6 1.34 -0.75 -11.69
CA ILE A 6 1.19 0.24 -10.64
C ILE A 6 0.40 1.41 -11.22
N GLU A 7 -0.88 1.46 -10.93
CA GLU A 7 -1.77 2.52 -11.44
C GLU A 7 -1.49 3.86 -10.77
N MET A 8 -1.22 3.86 -9.46
CA MET A 8 -0.98 5.08 -8.69
C MET A 8 0.04 4.85 -7.56
N VAL A 9 0.78 5.91 -7.22
CA VAL A 9 1.67 5.97 -6.04
C VAL A 9 1.39 7.26 -5.28
N ALA A 10 0.78 7.14 -4.11
CA ALA A 10 0.54 8.25 -3.18
C ALA A 10 1.76 8.47 -2.29
N THR A 11 2.39 9.63 -2.35
CA THR A 11 3.63 9.93 -1.60
C THR A 11 3.46 11.00 -0.52
N THR A 12 2.45 11.85 -0.62
CA THR A 12 2.12 12.84 0.40
C THR A 12 1.03 12.32 1.33
N VAL A 13 0.97 12.81 2.56
CA VAL A 13 -0.07 12.38 3.52
C VAL A 13 -1.48 12.66 2.98
N PRO A 14 -1.80 13.84 2.41
CA PRO A 14 -3.10 14.08 1.80
C PRO A 14 -3.44 13.06 0.71
N ASP A 15 -2.50 12.76 -0.22
CA ASP A 15 -2.73 11.77 -1.27
C ASP A 15 -2.98 10.36 -0.69
N GLN A 16 -2.20 9.98 0.34
CA GLN A 16 -2.35 8.68 1.00
C GLN A 16 -3.72 8.55 1.68
N VAL A 17 -4.16 9.60 2.38
CA VAL A 17 -5.47 9.62 3.04
C VAL A 17 -6.61 9.61 2.00
N ALA A 18 -6.48 10.40 0.93
CA ALA A 18 -7.46 10.42 -0.17
C ALA A 18 -7.54 9.05 -0.88
N LEU A 19 -6.41 8.39 -1.11
CA LEU A 19 -6.39 7.05 -1.71
C LEU A 19 -7.11 6.02 -0.85
N ILE A 20 -6.88 6.04 0.47
CA ILE A 20 -7.56 5.14 1.40
C ILE A 20 -9.06 5.45 1.46
N HIS A 21 -9.46 6.73 1.44
CA HIS A 21 -10.86 7.13 1.36
C HIS A 21 -11.52 6.63 0.08
N TRP A 22 -10.86 6.81 -1.07
CA TRP A 22 -11.36 6.33 -2.35
C TRP A 22 -11.53 4.79 -2.36
N LEU A 23 -10.56 4.06 -1.83
CA LEU A 23 -10.61 2.59 -1.72
C LEU A 23 -11.75 2.12 -0.80
N TRP A 24 -11.96 2.82 0.30
CA TRP A 24 -13.08 2.54 1.19
C TRP A 24 -14.42 2.81 0.49
N SER A 25 -14.55 3.93 -0.20
CA SER A 25 -15.75 4.27 -1.00
C SER A 25 -15.99 3.26 -2.12
N LEU A 26 -14.94 2.78 -2.79
CA LEU A 26 -15.03 1.71 -3.79
C LEU A 26 -15.53 0.39 -3.16
N MET A 27 -15.07 0.06 -1.97
CA MET A 27 -15.55 -1.12 -1.22
C MET A 27 -17.05 -1.00 -0.93
N GLU A 28 -17.49 0.14 -0.39
CA GLU A 28 -18.91 0.41 -0.09
C GLU A 28 -19.79 0.34 -1.36
N ASP A 29 -19.35 0.93 -2.48
CA ASP A 29 -20.05 0.84 -3.75
C ASP A 29 -20.17 -0.61 -4.25
N ARG A 30 -19.09 -1.40 -4.15
CA ARG A 30 -19.11 -2.81 -4.55
C ARG A 30 -20.09 -3.63 -3.70
N TYR A 31 -20.13 -3.40 -2.38
CA TYR A 31 -21.11 -4.05 -1.50
C TYR A 31 -22.53 -3.65 -1.85
N ARG A 32 -22.81 -2.37 -2.09
CA ARG A 32 -24.11 -1.89 -2.53
C ARG A 32 -24.54 -2.60 -3.83
N ARG A 33 -23.65 -2.72 -4.81
CA ARG A 33 -23.93 -3.42 -6.07
C ARG A 33 -24.18 -4.92 -5.89
N ILE A 34 -23.50 -5.55 -4.94
CA ILE A 34 -23.77 -6.96 -4.59
C ILE A 34 -25.19 -7.08 -4.00
N GLU A 35 -25.57 -6.22 -3.07
CA GLU A 35 -26.84 -6.28 -2.36
C GLU A 35 -28.03 -5.84 -3.23
N GLU A 36 -27.90 -4.74 -3.95
CA GLU A 36 -29.02 -4.11 -4.66
C GLU A 36 -29.11 -4.54 -6.13
N GLU A 37 -27.98 -4.80 -6.79
CA GLU A 37 -27.92 -5.08 -8.22
C GLU A 37 -27.65 -6.58 -8.51
N GLY A 38 -27.36 -7.39 -7.48
CA GLY A 38 -27.04 -8.81 -7.63
C GLY A 38 -25.68 -9.07 -8.29
N ALA A 39 -24.75 -8.12 -8.23
CA ALA A 39 -23.41 -8.30 -8.75
C ALA A 39 -22.66 -9.39 -7.99
N ARG A 40 -21.81 -10.14 -8.69
CA ARG A 40 -20.96 -11.17 -8.08
C ARG A 40 -19.56 -10.63 -7.85
N GLU A 41 -18.83 -11.20 -6.91
CA GLU A 41 -17.41 -10.89 -6.67
C GLU A 41 -16.59 -10.90 -7.98
N THR A 42 -16.85 -11.88 -8.85
CA THR A 42 -16.15 -12.04 -10.14
C THR A 42 -16.36 -10.91 -11.14
N ASP A 43 -17.39 -10.10 -10.95
CA ASP A 43 -17.71 -8.98 -11.83
C ASP A 43 -16.84 -7.75 -11.55
N PHE A 44 -16.07 -7.77 -10.44
CA PHE A 44 -15.17 -6.68 -10.07
C PHE A 44 -13.72 -6.97 -10.48
N THR A 45 -13.03 -5.93 -10.95
CA THR A 45 -11.59 -5.97 -11.15
C THR A 45 -10.88 -6.08 -9.79
N ARG A 46 -9.86 -6.94 -9.69
CA ARG A 46 -9.06 -7.08 -8.49
C ARG A 46 -8.19 -5.84 -8.28
N VAL A 47 -8.19 -5.32 -7.07
CA VAL A 47 -7.34 -4.20 -6.64
C VAL A 47 -6.39 -4.71 -5.57
N LEU A 48 -5.11 -4.43 -5.70
CA LEU A 48 -4.09 -4.67 -4.68
C LEU A 48 -3.56 -3.33 -4.17
N VAL A 49 -3.64 -3.14 -2.87
CA VAL A 49 -3.15 -1.96 -2.17
C VAL A 49 -1.91 -2.33 -1.39
N LEU A 50 -0.80 -1.66 -1.66
CA LEU A 50 0.45 -1.86 -0.94
C LEU A 50 0.69 -0.63 -0.05
N ILE A 51 0.73 -0.82 1.26
CA ILE A 51 1.09 0.22 2.24
C ILE A 51 2.47 -0.12 2.77
N ASP A 52 3.48 0.55 2.24
CA ASP A 52 4.86 0.41 2.72
C ASP A 52 5.08 1.24 3.98
N GLU A 53 5.76 0.67 4.97
CA GLU A 53 6.07 1.25 6.27
C GLU A 53 4.85 1.88 6.99
N TYR A 54 3.86 1.04 7.30
CA TYR A 54 2.59 1.46 7.91
C TYR A 54 2.78 2.29 9.20
N ARG A 55 3.79 1.98 10.02
CA ARG A 55 4.09 2.75 11.22
C ARG A 55 4.38 4.21 10.90
N GLN A 56 5.15 4.47 9.84
CA GLN A 56 5.47 5.83 9.41
C GLN A 56 4.22 6.55 8.90
N PHE A 57 3.41 5.85 8.09
CA PHE A 57 2.13 6.39 7.63
C PHE A 57 1.22 6.76 8.81
N TYR A 58 1.06 5.86 9.80
CA TYR A 58 0.23 6.09 10.98
C TYR A 58 0.65 7.35 11.72
N GLY A 59 1.93 7.49 12.04
CA GLY A 59 2.47 8.68 12.72
C GLY A 59 2.26 9.97 11.92
N ASN A 60 2.54 9.93 10.62
CA ASN A 60 2.38 11.09 9.75
C ASN A 60 0.90 11.51 9.61
N ALA A 61 -0.01 10.57 9.42
CA ALA A 61 -1.44 10.85 9.30
C ALA A 61 -2.02 11.42 10.62
N LYS A 62 -1.59 10.90 11.77
CA LYS A 62 -1.98 11.42 13.09
C LYS A 62 -1.52 12.87 13.28
N ASN A 63 -0.26 13.16 12.95
CA ASN A 63 0.28 14.51 13.04
C ASN A 63 -0.43 15.46 12.08
N TRP A 64 -0.56 15.09 10.81
CA TRP A 64 -1.27 15.87 9.80
C TRP A 64 -2.71 16.18 10.23
N TRP A 65 -3.44 15.17 10.74
CA TRP A 65 -4.79 15.36 11.24
C TRP A 65 -4.87 16.42 12.32
N SER A 66 -3.90 16.44 13.24
CA SER A 66 -3.85 17.44 14.31
C SER A 66 -3.70 18.87 13.80
N THR A 67 -3.16 19.07 12.60
CA THR A 67 -2.99 20.40 11.99
C THR A 67 -4.21 20.90 11.24
N ILE A 68 -5.01 19.99 10.66
CA ILE A 68 -6.15 20.37 9.82
C ILE A 68 -7.51 20.30 10.54
N LYS A 69 -7.64 19.48 11.60
CA LYS A 69 -8.92 19.33 12.29
C LYS A 69 -9.35 20.61 12.99
N VAL A 70 -10.64 20.92 12.91
CA VAL A 70 -11.25 22.03 13.64
C VAL A 70 -12.19 21.51 14.73
N SER A 71 -12.61 22.39 15.63
CA SER A 71 -13.54 22.04 16.72
C SER A 71 -14.84 21.43 16.17
N GLY A 72 -15.21 20.25 16.65
CA GLY A 72 -16.37 19.49 16.19
C GLY A 72 -16.05 18.33 15.26
N MET A 73 -14.83 18.24 14.73
CA MET A 73 -14.36 17.08 13.98
C MET A 73 -13.91 15.95 14.92
N PRO A 74 -13.81 14.69 14.44
CA PRO A 74 -13.32 13.55 15.23
C PRO A 74 -11.96 13.80 15.87
N GLY A 75 -11.76 13.26 17.06
CA GLY A 75 -10.48 13.37 17.77
C GLY A 75 -9.34 12.65 17.04
N GLU A 76 -9.65 11.52 16.41
CA GLU A 76 -8.73 10.70 15.62
C GLU A 76 -9.02 10.83 14.13
N CYS A 77 -7.98 10.67 13.29
CA CYS A 77 -8.14 10.72 11.85
C CYS A 77 -9.01 9.55 11.35
N PRO A 78 -10.09 9.81 10.62
CA PRO A 78 -11.01 8.78 10.11
C PRO A 78 -10.32 7.71 9.22
N VAL A 79 -9.17 8.01 8.65
CA VAL A 79 -8.39 7.08 7.80
C VAL A 79 -8.12 5.75 8.49
N PHE A 80 -7.90 5.74 9.81
CA PHE A 80 -7.63 4.51 10.54
C PHE A 80 -8.86 3.60 10.63
N GLY A 81 -10.05 4.20 10.76
CA GLY A 81 -11.32 3.49 10.68
C GLY A 81 -11.56 2.88 9.29
N TRP A 82 -11.24 3.61 8.22
CA TRP A 82 -11.35 3.12 6.85
C TRP A 82 -10.39 1.95 6.58
N ILE A 83 -9.12 2.05 7.01
CA ILE A 83 -8.16 0.95 6.92
C ILE A 83 -8.68 -0.28 7.68
N GLY A 84 -9.17 -0.09 8.91
CA GLY A 84 -9.77 -1.17 9.67
C GLY A 84 -10.94 -1.85 8.95
N SER A 85 -11.81 -1.09 8.28
CA SER A 85 -12.91 -1.63 7.47
C SER A 85 -12.39 -2.37 6.23
N LEU A 86 -11.43 -1.82 5.52
CA LEU A 86 -10.79 -2.46 4.37
C LEU A 86 -10.18 -3.81 4.76
N LEU A 87 -9.45 -3.88 5.87
CA LEU A 87 -8.81 -5.10 6.32
C LEU A 87 -9.81 -6.19 6.75
N ARG A 88 -10.99 -5.81 7.25
CA ARG A 88 -12.03 -6.76 7.64
C ARG A 88 -12.89 -7.24 6.47
N MET A 89 -13.19 -6.38 5.51
CA MET A 89 -14.30 -6.61 4.59
C MET A 89 -13.89 -6.63 3.12
N ALA A 90 -12.84 -5.90 2.73
CA ALA A 90 -12.58 -5.59 1.34
C ALA A 90 -12.21 -6.81 0.47
N ALA A 91 -11.69 -7.88 1.07
CA ALA A 91 -11.33 -9.10 0.34
C ALA A 91 -12.52 -9.74 -0.38
N ALA A 92 -13.72 -9.73 0.22
CA ALA A 92 -14.93 -10.27 -0.36
C ALA A 92 -15.42 -9.52 -1.62
N CYS A 93 -14.97 -8.28 -1.81
CA CYS A 93 -15.23 -7.50 -3.02
C CYS A 93 -13.97 -7.22 -3.86
N ARG A 94 -12.96 -8.10 -3.75
CA ARG A 94 -11.72 -8.10 -4.53
C ARG A 94 -10.80 -6.90 -4.33
N ILE A 95 -10.78 -6.32 -3.15
CA ILE A 95 -9.78 -5.35 -2.75
C ILE A 95 -8.90 -6.02 -1.68
N HIS A 96 -7.61 -6.18 -1.98
CA HIS A 96 -6.64 -6.83 -1.12
C HIS A 96 -5.65 -5.80 -0.60
N VAL A 97 -5.34 -5.86 0.71
CA VAL A 97 -4.39 -4.95 1.34
C VAL A 97 -3.15 -5.74 1.77
N ASP A 98 -2.00 -5.31 1.30
CA ASP A 98 -0.69 -5.75 1.77
C ASP A 98 -0.05 -4.62 2.58
N LEU A 99 0.41 -4.93 3.79
CA LEU A 99 0.89 -3.96 4.75
C LEU A 99 2.29 -4.33 5.20
N GLY A 100 3.26 -3.48 4.84
CA GLY A 100 4.64 -3.58 5.28
C GLY A 100 4.89 -2.78 6.56
N THR A 101 5.65 -3.35 7.50
CA THR A 101 6.12 -2.64 8.70
C THR A 101 7.35 -3.33 9.28
N GLN A 102 8.24 -2.58 9.89
CA GLN A 102 9.41 -3.15 10.59
C GLN A 102 9.02 -3.85 11.90
N ARG A 103 7.97 -3.36 12.58
CA ARG A 103 7.43 -3.97 13.81
C ARG A 103 5.91 -3.84 13.82
N PRO A 104 5.18 -4.93 14.06
CA PRO A 104 3.72 -4.91 14.15
C PRO A 104 3.25 -4.57 15.58
N ASP A 105 3.69 -3.41 16.13
CA ASP A 105 3.35 -2.99 17.47
C ASP A 105 1.84 -2.75 17.63
N ALA A 106 1.31 -3.10 18.80
CA ALA A 106 -0.13 -3.02 19.10
C ALA A 106 -0.67 -1.57 19.14
N GLU A 107 0.22 -0.57 19.26
CA GLU A 107 -0.16 0.85 19.26
C GLU A 107 -0.86 1.28 17.96
N PHE A 108 -0.38 0.78 16.82
CA PHE A 108 -0.91 1.16 15.50
C PHE A 108 -1.53 -0.02 14.74
N LEU A 109 -1.22 -1.25 15.14
CA LEU A 109 -1.80 -2.49 14.63
C LEU A 109 -2.42 -3.27 15.79
N GLY A 110 -3.62 -2.85 16.23
CA GLY A 110 -4.35 -3.54 17.29
C GLY A 110 -4.53 -5.04 17.01
N GLY A 111 -4.70 -5.86 18.05
CA GLY A 111 -4.79 -7.31 17.90
C GLY A 111 -5.85 -7.74 16.88
N GLU A 112 -7.04 -7.15 16.91
CA GLU A 112 -8.13 -7.41 15.97
C GLU A 112 -7.71 -7.14 14.52
N ILE A 113 -6.99 -6.04 14.24
CA ILE A 113 -6.50 -5.73 12.90
C ILE A 113 -5.50 -6.78 12.44
N ARG A 114 -4.56 -7.19 13.30
CA ARG A 114 -3.58 -8.23 12.96
C ARG A 114 -4.22 -9.58 12.66
N ASP A 115 -5.28 -9.92 13.35
CA ASP A 115 -5.98 -11.20 13.18
C ASP A 115 -6.76 -11.27 11.86
N ASN A 116 -7.06 -10.13 11.23
CA ASN A 116 -7.66 -10.08 9.90
C ASN A 116 -6.68 -10.40 8.75
N PHE A 117 -5.35 -10.40 9.01
CA PHE A 117 -4.38 -10.82 8.00
C PHE A 117 -4.29 -12.34 7.95
N SER A 118 -4.84 -12.94 6.90
CA SER A 118 -4.73 -14.38 6.63
C SER A 118 -3.32 -14.80 6.20
N GLY A 119 -2.55 -13.90 5.60
CA GLY A 119 -1.15 -14.09 5.22
C GLY A 119 -0.24 -13.22 6.07
N ARG A 120 0.78 -13.82 6.70
CA ARG A 120 1.79 -13.07 7.46
C ARG A 120 3.18 -13.55 7.07
N ALA A 121 4.03 -12.60 6.69
CA ALA A 121 5.40 -12.86 6.25
C ALA A 121 6.40 -12.03 7.05
N ALA A 122 7.47 -12.64 7.51
CA ALA A 122 8.60 -11.95 8.12
C ALA A 122 9.89 -12.36 7.44
N THR A 123 10.71 -11.39 7.03
CA THR A 123 12.01 -11.62 6.40
C THR A 123 13.13 -11.55 7.43
N GLY A 124 14.06 -12.51 7.40
CA GLY A 124 15.15 -12.61 8.36
C GLY A 124 14.73 -13.12 9.74
N PRO A 125 15.65 -13.09 10.72
CA PRO A 125 15.38 -13.52 12.08
C PRO A 125 14.50 -12.50 12.82
N LEU A 126 13.60 -13.03 13.65
CA LEU A 126 12.75 -12.22 14.53
C LEU A 126 13.32 -12.17 15.95
N SER A 127 13.10 -11.08 16.66
CA SER A 127 13.20 -11.07 18.11
C SER A 127 12.02 -11.86 18.72
N ALA A 128 12.16 -12.33 19.95
CA ALA A 128 11.11 -13.05 20.65
C ALA A 128 9.78 -12.24 20.71
N ASP A 129 9.87 -10.92 20.95
CA ASP A 129 8.71 -10.03 20.94
C ASP A 129 8.12 -9.86 19.54
N GLY A 130 8.95 -9.69 18.51
CA GLY A 130 8.50 -9.63 17.11
C GLY A 130 7.80 -10.91 16.68
N ALA A 131 8.34 -12.07 17.06
CA ALA A 131 7.75 -13.38 16.80
C ALA A 131 6.39 -13.53 17.49
N ARG A 132 6.29 -13.12 18.76
CA ARG A 132 5.02 -13.13 19.50
C ARG A 132 3.97 -12.19 18.88
N MET A 133 4.37 -10.99 18.49
CA MET A 133 3.49 -10.03 17.83
C MET A 133 3.01 -10.52 16.45
N MET A 134 3.90 -11.14 15.67
CA MET A 134 3.61 -11.54 14.29
C MET A 134 2.86 -12.88 14.22
N PHE A 135 3.26 -13.85 15.03
CA PHE A 135 2.82 -15.25 14.93
C PHE A 135 2.20 -15.81 16.21
N GLY A 136 2.07 -15.01 17.26
CA GLY A 136 1.53 -15.45 18.54
C GLY A 136 2.48 -16.33 19.38
N SER A 137 3.70 -16.58 18.92
CA SER A 137 4.69 -17.45 19.60
C SER A 137 6.07 -16.82 19.55
N GLU A 138 6.76 -16.76 20.68
CA GLU A 138 8.12 -16.20 20.82
C GLU A 138 9.24 -17.04 20.20
N HIS A 139 8.92 -18.26 19.74
CA HIS A 139 9.90 -19.19 19.19
C HIS A 139 9.91 -19.22 17.66
N VAL A 140 8.93 -18.64 17.01
CA VAL A 140 8.76 -18.67 15.54
C VAL A 140 9.73 -17.70 14.87
N GLY A 141 10.53 -18.18 13.92
CA GLY A 141 11.44 -17.35 13.13
C GLY A 141 12.68 -16.81 13.85
N VAL A 142 12.82 -17.09 15.15
CA VAL A 142 13.96 -16.62 15.97
C VAL A 142 15.28 -17.32 15.57
N GLY A 143 15.21 -18.57 15.14
CA GLY A 143 16.38 -19.37 14.76
C GLY A 143 16.92 -19.14 13.34
N ILE A 144 16.33 -18.24 12.57
CA ILE A 144 16.80 -17.95 11.21
C ILE A 144 18.16 -17.25 11.29
N PRO A 145 19.21 -17.77 10.62
CA PRO A 145 20.53 -17.16 10.67
C PRO A 145 20.58 -15.78 10.03
N PHE A 146 21.27 -14.85 10.69
CA PHE A 146 21.61 -13.56 10.08
C PHE A 146 22.37 -13.74 8.77
N GLY A 147 22.11 -12.87 7.79
CA GLY A 147 22.83 -12.87 6.51
C GLY A 147 22.31 -13.84 5.46
N LYS A 148 21.38 -14.74 5.80
CA LYS A 148 20.69 -15.55 4.79
C LYS A 148 19.61 -14.74 4.08
N ARG A 149 19.99 -14.15 2.93
CA ARG A 149 19.08 -13.32 2.13
C ARG A 149 17.85 -14.12 1.68
N GLY A 150 16.67 -13.51 1.78
CA GLY A 150 15.41 -14.10 1.38
C GLY A 150 14.87 -15.20 2.30
N ARG A 151 15.61 -15.59 3.35
CA ARG A 151 15.10 -16.53 4.35
C ARG A 151 14.15 -15.80 5.29
N GLY A 152 13.03 -16.44 5.63
CA GLY A 152 12.04 -15.85 6.52
C GLY A 152 11.00 -16.84 7.00
N THR A 153 9.96 -16.34 7.59
CA THR A 153 8.82 -17.11 8.11
C THR A 153 7.55 -16.66 7.44
N TYR A 154 6.69 -17.59 7.06
CA TYR A 154 5.41 -17.34 6.43
C TYR A 154 4.31 -18.16 7.11
N LEU A 155 3.18 -17.53 7.32
CA LEU A 155 1.92 -18.14 7.77
C LEU A 155 0.86 -17.86 6.72
N SER A 156 0.11 -18.88 6.31
CA SER A 156 -1.02 -18.77 5.39
C SER A 156 -2.27 -19.37 6.01
N GLY A 157 -3.30 -18.57 6.16
CA GLY A 157 -4.58 -18.99 6.73
C GLY A 157 -4.40 -19.57 8.14
N GLU A 158 -5.04 -20.70 8.40
CA GLU A 158 -5.00 -21.41 9.69
C GLU A 158 -3.79 -22.36 9.84
N SER A 159 -2.84 -22.33 8.89
CA SER A 159 -1.66 -23.20 8.95
C SER A 159 -0.69 -22.75 10.04
N ALA A 160 0.17 -23.65 10.50
CA ALA A 160 1.28 -23.27 11.37
C ALA A 160 2.32 -22.44 10.57
N PRO A 161 2.99 -21.45 11.20
CA PRO A 161 4.08 -20.71 10.58
C PRO A 161 5.20 -21.64 10.12
N LYS A 162 5.73 -21.41 8.93
CA LYS A 162 6.80 -22.21 8.32
C LYS A 162 7.97 -21.33 7.94
N GLU A 163 9.18 -21.85 8.10
CA GLU A 163 10.37 -21.24 7.51
C GLU A 163 10.31 -21.40 5.99
N VAL A 164 10.56 -20.31 5.26
CA VAL A 164 10.49 -20.26 3.80
C VAL A 164 11.70 -19.55 3.21
N GLN A 165 11.94 -19.80 1.94
CA GLN A 165 12.84 -19.02 1.12
C GLN A 165 12.00 -18.18 0.17
N PHE A 166 11.98 -16.85 0.38
CA PHE A 166 11.34 -15.92 -0.55
C PHE A 166 12.14 -15.85 -1.86
N PHE A 167 11.43 -15.70 -2.96
CA PHE A 167 12.05 -15.52 -4.27
C PHE A 167 12.85 -14.22 -4.32
N TYR A 168 13.98 -14.29 -4.99
CA TYR A 168 14.75 -13.11 -5.31
C TYR A 168 14.02 -12.31 -6.41
N THR A 169 13.84 -11.02 -6.16
CA THR A 169 13.34 -10.05 -7.15
C THR A 169 14.37 -8.95 -7.29
N PRO A 170 14.98 -8.77 -8.47
CA PRO A 170 15.95 -7.72 -8.68
C PRO A 170 15.33 -6.33 -8.50
N ASP A 171 16.09 -5.37 -7.98
CA ASP A 171 15.70 -3.94 -8.03
C ASP A 171 15.85 -3.45 -9.48
N PRO A 172 14.76 -3.03 -10.15
CA PRO A 172 14.83 -2.58 -11.56
C PRO A 172 15.83 -1.45 -11.80
N ARG A 173 16.14 -0.65 -10.77
CA ARG A 173 17.08 0.47 -10.86
C ARG A 173 18.54 0.05 -10.72
N LYS A 174 18.80 -1.18 -10.30
CA LYS A 174 20.13 -1.72 -10.01
C LYS A 174 20.43 -3.02 -10.77
N ALA A 175 19.49 -3.49 -11.56
CA ALA A 175 19.64 -4.71 -12.32
C ALA A 175 20.53 -4.46 -13.54
N HIS A 176 21.73 -5.04 -13.53
CA HIS A 176 22.71 -4.94 -14.63
C HIS A 176 23.11 -6.31 -15.17
N SER A 177 22.92 -7.39 -14.41
CA SER A 177 23.23 -8.73 -14.89
C SER A 177 22.20 -9.22 -15.90
N PRO A 178 22.60 -10.00 -16.93
CA PRO A 178 21.67 -10.59 -17.90
C PRO A 178 20.57 -11.40 -17.21
N GLN A 179 20.89 -12.12 -16.12
CA GLN A 179 19.93 -12.90 -15.36
C GLN A 179 18.90 -12.04 -14.65
N ASP A 180 19.31 -10.90 -14.06
CA ASP A 180 18.37 -9.96 -13.41
C ASP A 180 17.43 -9.32 -14.42
N LEU A 181 17.95 -8.93 -15.58
CA LEU A 181 17.17 -8.33 -16.64
C LEU A 181 16.15 -9.33 -17.21
N GLU A 182 16.56 -10.56 -17.47
CA GLU A 182 15.65 -11.63 -17.91
C GLU A 182 14.54 -11.89 -16.87
N LEU A 183 14.90 -11.98 -15.58
CA LEU A 183 13.92 -12.18 -14.52
C LEU A 183 12.93 -11.01 -14.42
N LEU A 184 13.40 -9.76 -14.55
CA LEU A 184 12.52 -8.60 -14.56
C LEU A 184 11.59 -8.59 -15.78
N ASP A 185 12.07 -9.03 -16.94
CA ASP A 185 11.24 -9.14 -18.13
C ASP A 185 10.14 -10.19 -17.96
N GLN A 186 10.46 -11.35 -17.38
CA GLN A 186 9.48 -12.39 -17.05
C GLN A 186 8.43 -11.93 -16.02
N LEU A 187 8.81 -11.04 -15.10
CA LEU A 187 7.91 -10.49 -14.07
C LEU A 187 7.11 -9.29 -14.56
N ARG A 188 7.50 -8.70 -15.70
CA ARG A 188 6.85 -7.50 -16.23
C ARG A 188 5.45 -7.85 -16.77
N PRO A 189 4.39 -7.23 -16.23
CA PRO A 189 3.04 -7.44 -16.76
C PRO A 189 2.87 -6.78 -18.13
N ASP A 190 1.89 -7.26 -18.89
CA ASP A 190 1.48 -6.64 -20.14
C ASP A 190 1.06 -5.18 -19.91
N THR A 191 1.64 -4.26 -20.68
CA THR A 191 1.40 -2.82 -20.57
C THR A 191 0.10 -2.35 -21.22
N THR A 192 -0.52 -3.19 -22.06
CA THR A 192 -1.67 -2.79 -22.88
C THR A 192 -2.97 -2.66 -22.07
N THR A 193 -3.01 -3.25 -20.88
CA THR A 193 -4.22 -3.32 -20.03
C THR A 193 -4.21 -2.37 -18.83
N TRP A 194 -3.14 -1.62 -18.62
CA TRP A 194 -2.95 -0.82 -17.40
C TRP A 194 -2.87 0.67 -17.72
N THR A 195 -3.72 1.46 -17.06
CA THR A 195 -3.73 2.92 -17.18
C THR A 195 -3.27 3.54 -15.87
N LYS A 196 -2.36 4.51 -15.94
CA LYS A 196 -1.97 5.30 -14.78
C LYS A 196 -3.14 6.18 -14.33
N LYS A 197 -3.22 6.39 -13.03
CA LYS A 197 -4.27 7.22 -12.43
C LYS A 197 -3.68 8.40 -11.68
N LYS A 198 -4.43 9.48 -11.62
CA LYS A 198 -4.13 10.67 -10.83
C LYS A 198 -5.36 11.15 -10.08
N PHE A 199 -5.16 11.86 -8.98
CA PHE A 199 -6.26 12.52 -8.29
C PHE A 199 -6.80 13.68 -9.12
N VAL A 200 -8.12 13.76 -9.17
CA VAL A 200 -8.87 14.95 -9.52
C VAL A 200 -9.37 15.55 -8.21
N TRP A 201 -8.82 16.70 -7.87
CA TRP A 201 -9.15 17.39 -6.65
C TRP A 201 -10.32 18.35 -6.88
N PRO A 202 -11.26 18.50 -5.93
CA PRO A 202 -12.30 19.48 -6.04
C PRO A 202 -11.73 20.92 -6.08
N THR A 203 -12.40 21.80 -6.79
CA THR A 203 -12.06 23.23 -6.83
C THR A 203 -12.42 23.91 -5.50
N ASP A 204 -11.82 25.06 -5.22
CA ASP A 204 -12.14 25.82 -4.00
C ASP A 204 -13.63 26.21 -3.94
N GLU A 205 -14.25 26.53 -5.08
CA GLU A 205 -15.69 26.81 -5.19
C GLU A 205 -16.53 25.59 -4.77
N GLN A 206 -16.18 24.38 -5.24
CA GLN A 206 -16.87 23.14 -4.86
C GLN A 206 -16.72 22.83 -3.37
N ILE A 207 -15.54 23.12 -2.80
CA ILE A 207 -15.28 22.95 -1.37
C ILE A 207 -16.16 23.92 -0.58
N ASP A 208 -16.21 25.19 -0.96
CA ASP A 208 -17.01 26.21 -0.29
C ASP A 208 -18.51 25.87 -0.34
N GLU A 209 -19.03 25.42 -1.49
CA GLU A 209 -20.42 24.95 -1.63
C GLU A 209 -20.72 23.75 -0.71
N THR A 210 -19.80 22.78 -0.64
CA THR A 210 -19.92 21.60 0.22
C THR A 210 -19.95 22.02 1.69
N MET A 211 -19.05 22.89 2.11
CA MET A 211 -18.96 23.39 3.48
C MET A 211 -20.22 24.20 3.86
N ALA A 212 -20.73 24.99 2.95
CA ALA A 212 -21.98 25.80 3.17
C ALA A 212 -23.21 24.90 3.36
N SER A 213 -23.27 23.77 2.65
CA SER A 213 -24.40 22.82 2.69
C SER A 213 -24.33 21.82 3.83
N ALA A 214 -23.11 21.49 4.32
CA ALA A 214 -22.87 20.36 5.22
C ALA A 214 -23.46 20.54 6.64
N GLY A 215 -23.78 21.75 7.08
CA GLY A 215 -24.31 22.01 8.43
C GLY A 215 -23.41 21.57 9.60
N LYS A 216 -22.24 20.99 9.32
CA LYS A 216 -21.24 20.53 10.27
C LYS A 216 -19.95 21.32 10.09
N LYS A 217 -19.27 21.58 11.21
CA LYS A 217 -17.94 22.18 11.15
C LYS A 217 -16.93 21.16 10.61
N THR A 218 -16.28 21.52 9.53
CA THR A 218 -15.25 20.75 8.85
C THR A 218 -14.14 21.70 8.39
N SER A 219 -13.00 21.19 7.92
CA SER A 219 -11.94 22.02 7.37
C SER A 219 -11.88 21.91 5.84
N PRO A 220 -11.45 22.98 5.13
CA PRO A 220 -11.32 22.93 3.67
C PRO A 220 -10.43 21.79 3.19
N GLU A 221 -9.33 21.52 3.88
CA GLU A 221 -8.41 20.42 3.56
C GLU A 221 -9.11 19.07 3.66
N TRP A 222 -9.99 18.89 4.65
CA TRP A 222 -10.72 17.64 4.82
C TRP A 222 -11.78 17.45 3.73
N GLU A 223 -12.52 18.50 3.39
CA GLU A 223 -13.48 18.45 2.28
C GLU A 223 -12.78 18.18 0.94
N ARG A 224 -11.57 18.71 0.76
CA ARG A 224 -10.73 18.41 -0.41
C ARG A 224 -10.40 16.91 -0.49
N ILE A 225 -10.08 16.28 0.63
CA ILE A 225 -9.83 14.83 0.71
C ILE A 225 -11.08 14.02 0.37
N LEU A 226 -12.23 14.39 0.96
CA LEU A 226 -13.48 13.66 0.76
C LEU A 226 -14.03 13.80 -0.68
N GLY A 227 -13.75 14.91 -1.33
CA GLY A 227 -14.17 15.19 -2.71
C GLY A 227 -13.14 14.73 -3.78
N ALA A 228 -11.99 14.18 -3.37
CA ALA A 228 -10.99 13.69 -4.32
C ALA A 228 -11.47 12.43 -5.04
N ASP A 229 -11.29 12.38 -6.36
CA ASP A 229 -11.58 11.20 -7.19
C ASP A 229 -10.35 10.79 -7.99
N LEU A 230 -10.37 9.57 -8.54
CA LEU A 230 -9.31 9.02 -9.38
C LEU A 230 -9.75 8.96 -10.84
N ALA A 231 -8.98 9.63 -11.70
CA ALA A 231 -9.16 9.57 -13.14
C ALA A 231 -7.92 8.99 -13.84
N ASP A 232 -8.11 8.54 -15.06
CA ASP A 232 -7.03 8.07 -15.90
C ASP A 232 -6.07 9.20 -16.22
N ASP A 233 -4.78 8.95 -16.03
CA ASP A 233 -3.72 9.89 -16.37
C ASP A 233 -3.36 9.77 -17.86
N THR A 234 -4.10 10.48 -18.70
CA THR A 234 -3.90 10.46 -20.17
C THR A 234 -2.62 11.13 -20.62
N GLU A 235 -1.93 11.89 -19.77
CA GLU A 235 -0.66 12.54 -20.09
C GLU A 235 0.50 11.55 -19.98
N THR A 236 0.51 10.67 -18.98
CA THR A 236 1.55 9.66 -18.79
C THR A 236 1.47 8.54 -19.83
N ALA A 237 0.30 8.28 -20.41
CA ALA A 237 0.11 7.26 -21.46
C ALA A 237 0.80 7.61 -22.80
N ARG A 238 1.29 8.85 -22.97
CA ARG A 238 1.96 9.33 -24.19
C ARG A 238 3.49 9.35 -24.11
N SER A 239 4.08 9.10 -22.96
CA SER A 239 5.54 9.07 -22.83
C SER A 239 6.08 7.69 -23.22
N THR A 240 6.67 7.60 -24.40
CA THR A 240 7.59 6.52 -24.78
C THR A 240 8.68 6.40 -23.72
N PRO A 241 9.10 5.18 -23.32
CA PRO A 241 10.22 5.05 -22.40
C PRO A 241 11.42 5.82 -22.91
N PRO A 242 12.18 6.52 -22.06
CA PRO A 242 13.40 7.19 -22.51
C PRO A 242 14.33 6.16 -23.13
N GLU A 243 14.81 6.45 -24.31
CA GLU A 243 15.87 5.70 -24.99
C GLU A 243 17.05 5.63 -24.00
N VAL A 244 17.47 4.42 -23.64
CA VAL A 244 18.65 4.22 -22.79
C VAL A 244 19.86 4.67 -23.59
N THR A 245 20.30 5.89 -23.38
CA THR A 245 21.59 6.36 -23.86
C THR A 245 22.65 5.62 -23.05
N GLU A 246 23.40 4.74 -23.71
CA GLU A 246 24.61 4.14 -23.16
C GLU A 246 25.60 5.26 -22.80
N GLU A 247 25.76 5.55 -21.51
CA GLU A 247 26.90 6.31 -21.04
C GLU A 247 28.16 5.42 -21.18
N PRO A 248 29.27 5.97 -21.68
CA PRO A 248 30.49 5.19 -21.84
C PRO A 248 31.04 4.76 -20.47
N ASP A 249 31.45 3.49 -20.43
CA ASP A 249 32.07 2.78 -19.32
C ASP A 249 33.19 3.63 -18.69
N ASP A 250 33.02 4.06 -17.44
CA ASP A 250 34.05 4.72 -16.64
C ASP A 250 34.82 3.63 -15.84
N PRO A 251 36.07 3.32 -16.21
CA PRO A 251 36.86 2.26 -15.57
C PRO A 251 37.30 2.57 -14.13
N ALA A 252 36.88 3.68 -13.52
CA ALA A 252 37.33 4.11 -12.20
C ALA A 252 36.38 3.71 -11.04
N ARG A 253 35.32 2.91 -11.27
CA ARG A 253 34.34 2.54 -10.23
C ARG A 253 34.52 1.19 -9.55
N ASP A 254 35.62 0.50 -9.82
CA ASP A 254 35.96 -0.79 -9.18
C ASP A 254 36.97 -0.62 -8.03
N ILE A 255 36.64 0.14 -7.02
CA ILE A 255 37.35 0.07 -5.71
C ILE A 255 36.32 0.29 -4.59
N ASP A 256 36.33 -0.68 -3.64
CA ASP A 256 35.65 -0.71 -2.34
C ASP A 256 34.27 -1.40 -2.26
N LEU A 257 34.30 -2.72 -2.30
CA LEU A 257 33.35 -3.55 -1.55
C LEU A 257 34.06 -4.80 -0.99
N LEU A 258 34.94 -4.56 -0.03
CA LEU A 258 35.35 -5.53 0.98
C LEU A 258 35.07 -4.89 2.34
N TYR A 259 33.89 -5.24 2.93
CA TYR A 259 33.68 -5.46 4.37
C TYR A 259 32.22 -5.85 4.59
#